data_9fd55a1502f2387bf51e7bc6025079aa
#
_entry.id   9fd55a1502f2387bf51e7bc6025079aa
#
_cell.length_a   1.000
_cell.length_b   1.000
_cell.length_c   1.000
_cell.angle_alpha   90.00
_cell.angle_beta   90.00
_cell.angle_gamma   90.00
#
_symmetry.space_group_name_H-M   'P 1'
#
loop_
_entity.id
_entity.type
_entity.pdbx_description
1 polymer ?
#
loop_
_entity_poly.entity_id
_entity_poly.type
_entity_poly.pdbx_seq_one_letter_code
_entity_poly.pdbx_strand_id
1 'polypeptide(L)'
;MSYNNSEFKTFDGTPITLYHWNTETPKAIVLITHGMSEHAARYNNFAEFLNSKNILVIASDLRGHGKTAGSIENVGHFATVDGWKKVVKDIITIAEDIKKEHPKLPLILLGHSMGSFILRAVAFNKPSIGNAYIFSSTAGHPGLKGVAGEQVAKANMKLFGKRNRSKFLTNLAFGDYNKKYENARTIKDWLSKDEKIVDDYIADPYCMQIFSSQFYCDMLHGLLEVNNIHHIRKMDKNKAVLLFAGDMDPVGNYGEGPTEVYNKMKEVGIENIELKIYKNGRHEMLNEVNKDEVYNMIISWINKQV
;
A
#
# COMPACT_ATOMS: atom_id res chain seq x y z
N MET A 1 -9.76 22.03 -1.79
CA MET A 1 -9.45 20.59 -1.60
C MET A 1 -10.76 19.86 -1.65
N SER A 2 -10.85 18.79 -2.40
CA SER A 2 -12.09 18.03 -2.65
C SER A 2 -12.42 16.97 -1.60
N TYR A 3 -11.65 16.91 -0.51
CA TYR A 3 -11.85 15.95 0.59
C TYR A 3 -12.01 16.64 1.95
N ASN A 4 -12.70 15.97 2.86
CA ASN A 4 -12.78 16.31 4.27
C ASN A 4 -11.87 15.38 5.07
N ASN A 5 -11.31 15.88 6.19
CA ASN A 5 -10.52 15.07 7.10
C ASN A 5 -11.32 14.80 8.39
N SER A 6 -11.16 13.60 8.93
CA SER A 6 -11.61 13.25 10.28
C SER A 6 -10.50 12.54 11.04
N GLU A 7 -10.63 12.47 12.36
CA GLU A 7 -9.78 11.67 13.22
C GLU A 7 -10.51 10.40 13.63
N PHE A 8 -9.88 9.26 13.43
CA PHE A 8 -10.38 7.95 13.85
C PHE A 8 -9.48 7.41 14.96
N LYS A 9 -10.06 7.02 16.10
CA LYS A 9 -9.32 6.38 17.20
C LYS A 9 -9.31 4.87 17.01
N THR A 10 -8.11 4.32 16.83
CA THR A 10 -7.93 2.88 16.65
C THR A 10 -8.13 2.10 17.95
N PHE A 11 -8.01 0.78 17.87
CA PHE A 11 -8.19 -0.14 19.01
C PHE A 11 -7.26 0.12 20.20
N ASP A 12 -6.10 0.78 20.01
CA ASP A 12 -5.15 1.15 21.08
C ASP A 12 -5.15 2.65 21.39
N GLY A 13 -6.16 3.37 20.87
CA GLY A 13 -6.34 4.81 21.09
C GLY A 13 -5.46 5.70 20.21
N THR A 14 -4.67 5.14 19.30
CA THR A 14 -3.86 5.95 18.37
C THR A 14 -4.79 6.71 17.42
N PRO A 15 -4.64 8.04 17.29
CA PRO A 15 -5.40 8.82 16.33
C PRO A 15 -4.87 8.57 14.92
N ILE A 16 -5.77 8.24 14.00
CA ILE A 16 -5.50 8.07 12.56
C ILE A 16 -6.25 9.14 11.80
N THR A 17 -5.57 9.86 10.92
CA THR A 17 -6.22 10.83 10.02
C THR A 17 -6.86 10.08 8.87
N LEU A 18 -8.18 10.24 8.69
CA LEU A 18 -8.94 9.76 7.54
C LEU A 18 -9.23 10.91 6.59
N TYR A 19 -9.24 10.59 5.31
CA TYR A 19 -9.60 11.46 4.19
C TYR A 19 -10.86 10.90 3.52
N HIS A 20 -11.86 11.75 3.28
CA HIS A 20 -13.14 11.35 2.74
C HIS A 20 -13.45 12.14 1.47
N TRP A 21 -13.64 11.46 0.34
CA TRP A 21 -14.18 12.00 -0.91
C TRP A 21 -15.61 11.48 -1.05
N ASN A 22 -16.55 12.31 -0.63
CA ASN A 22 -17.96 11.95 -0.55
C ASN A 22 -18.67 12.12 -1.91
N THR A 23 -19.69 11.30 -2.15
CA THR A 23 -20.65 11.43 -3.25
C THR A 23 -22.05 11.24 -2.72
N GLU A 24 -23.05 11.87 -3.38
CA GLU A 24 -24.45 11.85 -2.91
C GLU A 24 -25.08 10.45 -2.97
N THR A 25 -24.76 9.68 -4.00
CA THR A 25 -25.35 8.36 -4.27
C THR A 25 -24.29 7.28 -4.47
N PRO A 26 -23.57 6.91 -3.40
CA PRO A 26 -22.49 5.91 -3.52
C PRO A 26 -23.07 4.52 -3.83
N LYS A 27 -22.47 3.84 -4.82
CA LYS A 27 -22.77 2.43 -5.14
C LYS A 27 -21.75 1.45 -4.53
N ALA A 28 -20.60 1.94 -4.14
CA ALA A 28 -19.54 1.17 -3.46
C ALA A 28 -18.62 2.12 -2.69
N ILE A 29 -17.79 1.53 -1.84
CA ILE A 29 -16.75 2.22 -1.08
C ILE A 29 -15.39 1.65 -1.48
N VAL A 30 -14.41 2.52 -1.71
CA VAL A 30 -13.00 2.14 -1.84
C VAL A 30 -12.23 2.68 -0.64
N LEU A 31 -11.66 1.78 0.17
CA LEU A 31 -10.71 2.13 1.21
C LEU A 31 -9.29 2.00 0.66
N ILE A 32 -8.56 3.13 0.59
CA ILE A 32 -7.19 3.18 0.08
C ILE A 32 -6.19 3.08 1.23
N THR A 33 -5.23 2.17 1.08
CA THR A 33 -4.08 1.98 1.98
C THR A 33 -2.81 2.31 1.21
N HIS A 34 -2.16 3.43 1.53
CA HIS A 34 -1.00 3.96 0.82
C HIS A 34 0.29 3.19 1.08
N GLY A 35 1.35 3.47 0.31
CA GLY A 35 2.66 2.84 0.39
C GLY A 35 3.58 3.44 1.48
N MET A 36 4.83 2.98 1.49
CA MET A 36 5.87 3.52 2.34
C MET A 36 6.31 4.91 1.86
N SER A 37 6.60 5.81 2.79
CA SER A 37 7.16 7.14 2.49
C SER A 37 6.22 8.00 1.64
N GLU A 38 4.93 7.86 1.86
CA GLU A 38 3.88 8.66 1.25
C GLU A 38 2.69 8.84 2.22
N HIS A 39 1.59 9.42 1.77
CA HIS A 39 0.39 9.67 2.57
C HIS A 39 -0.87 9.69 1.71
N ALA A 40 -2.04 9.63 2.34
CA ALA A 40 -3.34 9.48 1.69
C ALA A 40 -3.71 10.62 0.72
N ALA A 41 -3.30 11.86 0.99
CA ALA A 41 -3.64 12.99 0.13
C ALA A 41 -3.05 12.89 -1.30
N ARG A 42 -2.01 12.08 -1.52
CA ARG A 42 -1.43 11.85 -2.86
C ARG A 42 -2.38 11.10 -3.79
N TYR A 43 -3.43 10.48 -3.25
CA TYR A 43 -4.45 9.77 -4.01
C TYR A 43 -5.59 10.67 -4.49
N ASN A 44 -5.51 12.00 -4.28
CA ASN A 44 -6.61 12.94 -4.57
C ASN A 44 -7.15 12.80 -6.00
N ASN A 45 -6.28 12.80 -7.02
CA ASN A 45 -6.71 12.73 -8.42
C ASN A 45 -7.46 11.42 -8.72
N PHE A 46 -6.98 10.31 -8.20
CA PHE A 46 -7.65 9.00 -8.36
C PHE A 46 -8.96 8.95 -7.58
N ALA A 47 -8.99 9.48 -6.37
CA ALA A 47 -10.19 9.53 -5.55
C ALA A 47 -11.29 10.42 -6.18
N GLU A 48 -10.94 11.59 -6.72
CA GLU A 48 -11.87 12.44 -7.47
C GLU A 48 -12.43 11.74 -8.71
N PHE A 49 -11.58 11.01 -9.45
CA PHE A 49 -12.04 10.20 -10.58
C PHE A 49 -13.05 9.14 -10.13
N LEU A 50 -12.76 8.38 -9.08
CA LEU A 50 -13.69 7.37 -8.55
C LEU A 50 -14.98 8.00 -8.03
N ASN A 51 -14.88 9.15 -7.35
CA ASN A 51 -16.00 9.91 -6.84
C ASN A 51 -16.95 10.38 -7.97
N SER A 52 -16.40 10.82 -9.13
CA SER A 52 -17.18 11.14 -10.33
C SER A 52 -17.94 9.93 -10.93
N LYS A 53 -17.62 8.72 -10.47
CA LYS A 53 -18.28 7.45 -10.84
C LYS A 53 -19.17 6.90 -9.74
N ASN A 54 -19.57 7.74 -8.77
CA ASN A 54 -20.37 7.37 -7.61
C ASN A 54 -19.72 6.32 -6.71
N ILE A 55 -18.41 6.36 -6.54
CA ILE A 55 -17.67 5.58 -5.56
C ILE A 55 -17.29 6.51 -4.41
N LEU A 56 -17.73 6.18 -3.19
CA LEU A 56 -17.24 6.81 -1.97
C LEU A 56 -15.79 6.37 -1.74
N VAL A 57 -14.87 7.32 -1.57
CA VAL A 57 -13.47 6.99 -1.31
C VAL A 57 -13.08 7.42 0.09
N ILE A 58 -12.46 6.52 0.83
CA ILE A 58 -11.86 6.78 2.13
C ILE A 58 -10.40 6.34 2.05
N ALA A 59 -9.49 7.15 2.59
CA ALA A 59 -8.09 6.79 2.73
C ALA A 59 -7.59 7.16 4.13
N SER A 60 -6.65 6.40 4.66
CA SER A 60 -6.02 6.71 5.95
C SER A 60 -4.56 7.05 5.77
N ASP A 61 -4.07 8.07 6.47
CA ASP A 61 -2.63 8.12 6.73
C ASP A 61 -2.28 7.00 7.71
N LEU A 62 -1.44 6.08 7.27
CA LEU A 62 -1.03 4.94 8.10
C LEU A 62 -0.29 5.43 9.36
N ARG A 63 -0.32 4.63 10.40
CA ARG A 63 0.49 4.83 11.62
C ARG A 63 1.94 5.20 11.26
N GLY A 64 2.44 6.32 11.78
CA GLY A 64 3.78 6.83 11.49
C GLY A 64 3.95 7.41 10.08
N HIS A 65 2.86 7.80 9.41
CA HIS A 65 2.89 8.46 8.10
C HIS A 65 1.98 9.69 8.09
N GLY A 66 2.23 10.61 7.17
CA GLY A 66 1.42 11.78 6.93
C GLY A 66 1.02 12.51 8.21
N LYS A 67 -0.20 13.00 8.29
CA LYS A 67 -0.74 13.71 9.47
C LYS A 67 -0.90 12.81 10.69
N THR A 68 -1.11 11.51 10.50
CA THR A 68 -1.17 10.52 11.61
C THR A 68 0.11 10.46 12.42
N ALA A 69 1.26 10.80 11.85
CA ALA A 69 2.52 10.87 12.58
C ALA A 69 2.54 12.02 13.64
N GLY A 70 1.64 13.00 13.51
CA GLY A 70 1.55 14.17 14.39
C GLY A 70 2.64 15.22 14.14
N SER A 71 3.87 14.79 13.84
CA SER A 71 4.97 15.66 13.44
C SER A 71 5.90 14.95 12.44
N ILE A 72 6.71 15.73 11.71
CA ILE A 72 7.67 15.19 10.72
C ILE A 72 8.69 14.26 11.39
N GLU A 73 9.11 14.57 12.61
CA GLU A 73 10.09 13.79 13.38
C GLU A 73 9.56 12.39 13.74
N ASN A 74 8.26 12.19 13.73
CA ASN A 74 7.63 10.90 14.02
C ASN A 74 7.35 10.06 12.76
N VAL A 75 7.47 10.63 11.56
CA VAL A 75 7.28 9.89 10.31
C VAL A 75 8.27 8.72 10.23
N GLY A 76 7.83 7.56 9.77
CA GLY A 76 8.67 6.38 9.55
C GLY A 76 8.86 5.49 10.77
N HIS A 77 7.87 5.48 11.69
CA HIS A 77 7.85 4.57 12.83
C HIS A 77 6.43 4.12 13.13
N PHE A 78 6.09 2.84 12.90
CA PHE A 78 4.76 2.32 13.18
C PHE A 78 4.46 2.28 14.68
N ALA A 79 5.28 1.58 15.44
CA ALA A 79 5.20 1.47 16.89
C ALA A 79 6.49 0.87 17.46
N THR A 80 6.70 1.03 18.77
CA THR A 80 7.87 0.47 19.46
C THR A 80 7.78 -1.04 19.67
N VAL A 81 6.56 -1.61 19.64
CA VAL A 81 6.27 -3.03 19.79
C VAL A 81 5.13 -3.40 18.84
N ASP A 82 5.30 -4.53 18.14
CA ASP A 82 4.29 -5.13 17.24
C ASP A 82 3.78 -4.16 16.16
N GLY A 83 4.66 -3.32 15.58
CA GLY A 83 4.27 -2.28 14.64
C GLY A 83 3.53 -2.81 13.43
N TRP A 84 3.99 -3.94 12.84
CA TRP A 84 3.30 -4.59 11.74
C TRP A 84 1.88 -5.05 12.10
N LYS A 85 1.73 -5.77 13.22
CA LYS A 85 0.41 -6.24 13.67
C LYS A 85 -0.54 -5.09 13.96
N LYS A 86 -0.01 -3.99 14.51
CA LYS A 86 -0.81 -2.80 14.83
C LYS A 86 -1.32 -2.11 13.59
N VAL A 87 -0.48 -1.88 12.57
CA VAL A 87 -0.93 -1.21 11.34
C VAL A 87 -1.95 -2.08 10.59
N VAL A 88 -1.80 -3.40 10.56
CA VAL A 88 -2.79 -4.32 10.00
C VAL A 88 -4.12 -4.23 10.76
N LYS A 89 -4.07 -4.23 12.10
CA LYS A 89 -5.26 -4.11 12.94
C LYS A 89 -5.95 -2.75 12.83
N ASP A 90 -5.19 -1.67 12.62
CA ASP A 90 -5.76 -0.35 12.35
C ASP A 90 -6.66 -0.39 11.11
N ILE A 91 -6.17 -0.94 10.00
CA ILE A 91 -6.94 -1.04 8.75
C ILE A 91 -8.16 -1.95 8.92
N ILE A 92 -8.05 -3.06 9.65
CA ILE A 92 -9.21 -3.92 9.98
C ILE A 92 -10.26 -3.11 10.76
N THR A 93 -9.84 -2.35 11.78
CA THR A 93 -10.76 -1.57 12.63
C THR A 93 -11.46 -0.46 11.83
N ILE A 94 -10.71 0.26 10.98
CA ILE A 94 -11.27 1.26 10.07
C ILE A 94 -12.29 0.63 9.10
N ALA A 95 -11.94 -0.50 8.50
CA ALA A 95 -12.82 -1.20 7.57
C ALA A 95 -14.09 -1.74 8.25
N GLU A 96 -13.99 -2.20 9.51
CA GLU A 96 -15.14 -2.63 10.32
C GLU A 96 -16.08 -1.45 10.62
N ASP A 97 -15.53 -0.27 10.94
CA ASP A 97 -16.30 0.94 11.20
C ASP A 97 -17.03 1.42 9.93
N ILE A 98 -16.32 1.49 8.80
CA ILE A 98 -16.93 1.80 7.49
C ILE A 98 -18.09 0.86 7.16
N LYS A 99 -17.94 -0.45 7.39
CA LYS A 99 -19.03 -1.41 7.14
C LYS A 99 -20.20 -1.24 8.09
N LYS A 100 -19.96 -0.78 9.31
CA LYS A 100 -21.01 -0.48 10.28
C LYS A 100 -21.79 0.78 9.87
N GLU A 101 -21.10 1.80 9.38
CA GLU A 101 -21.74 3.03 8.90
C GLU A 101 -22.48 2.82 7.57
N HIS A 102 -21.95 1.95 6.70
CA HIS A 102 -22.48 1.68 5.36
C HIS A 102 -22.75 0.18 5.12
N PRO A 103 -23.67 -0.44 5.87
CA PRO A 103 -23.84 -1.90 5.87
C PRO A 103 -24.31 -2.50 4.53
N LYS A 104 -24.87 -1.68 3.65
CA LYS A 104 -25.40 -2.11 2.34
C LYS A 104 -24.41 -1.90 1.19
N LEU A 105 -23.38 -1.10 1.39
CA LEU A 105 -22.41 -0.80 0.33
C LEU A 105 -21.28 -1.84 0.30
N PRO A 106 -20.94 -2.37 -0.87
CA PRO A 106 -19.75 -3.20 -1.01
C PRO A 106 -18.49 -2.38 -0.71
N LEU A 107 -17.59 -2.96 0.11
CA LEU A 107 -16.31 -2.38 0.50
C LEU A 107 -15.19 -3.04 -0.29
N ILE A 108 -14.48 -2.25 -1.10
CA ILE A 108 -13.32 -2.64 -1.88
C ILE A 108 -12.07 -2.08 -1.21
N LEU A 109 -11.07 -2.93 -0.98
CA LEU A 109 -9.82 -2.56 -0.33
C LEU A 109 -8.72 -2.41 -1.39
N LEU A 110 -8.20 -1.19 -1.57
CA LEU A 110 -7.10 -0.90 -2.50
C LEU A 110 -5.83 -0.58 -1.73
N GLY A 111 -4.76 -1.33 -1.96
CA GLY A 111 -3.45 -1.09 -1.37
C GLY A 111 -2.36 -0.93 -2.42
N HIS A 112 -1.52 0.09 -2.24
CA HIS A 112 -0.38 0.34 -3.09
C HIS A 112 0.93 0.00 -2.37
N SER A 113 1.85 -0.69 -3.06
CA SER A 113 3.19 -0.99 -2.53
C SER A 113 3.11 -1.65 -1.14
N MET A 114 3.72 -1.08 -0.10
CA MET A 114 3.59 -1.53 1.29
C MET A 114 2.12 -1.64 1.73
N GLY A 115 1.25 -0.74 1.30
CA GLY A 115 -0.19 -0.82 1.56
C GLY A 115 -0.82 -2.10 1.00
N SER A 116 -0.32 -2.61 -0.13
CA SER A 116 -0.75 -3.91 -0.68
C SER A 116 -0.33 -5.08 0.21
N PHE A 117 0.85 -5.00 0.86
CA PHE A 117 1.28 -6.02 1.83
C PHE A 117 0.39 -6.00 3.06
N ILE A 118 0.09 -4.79 3.59
CA ILE A 118 -0.84 -4.62 4.72
C ILE A 118 -2.22 -5.20 4.37
N LEU A 119 -2.76 -4.91 3.18
CA LEU A 119 -4.07 -5.44 2.78
C LEU A 119 -4.06 -6.95 2.53
N ARG A 120 -2.97 -7.53 2.06
CA ARG A 120 -2.82 -9.00 1.99
C ARG A 120 -2.87 -9.60 3.39
N ALA A 121 -2.23 -8.95 4.39
CA ALA A 121 -2.34 -9.35 5.79
C ALA A 121 -3.76 -9.17 6.33
N VAL A 122 -4.44 -8.08 6.01
CA VAL A 122 -5.87 -7.88 6.33
C VAL A 122 -6.72 -9.01 5.78
N ALA A 123 -6.52 -9.38 4.51
CA ALA A 123 -7.32 -10.40 3.81
C ALA A 123 -7.24 -11.79 4.44
N PHE A 124 -6.13 -12.20 5.04
CA PHE A 124 -6.06 -13.48 5.73
C PHE A 124 -6.33 -13.41 7.23
N ASN A 125 -6.15 -12.24 7.87
CA ASN A 125 -6.48 -12.07 9.30
C ASN A 125 -7.99 -11.83 9.51
N LYS A 126 -8.68 -11.22 8.55
CA LYS A 126 -10.13 -10.95 8.58
C LYS A 126 -10.74 -11.22 7.19
N PRO A 127 -10.89 -12.47 6.76
CA PRO A 127 -11.30 -12.84 5.40
C PRO A 127 -12.65 -12.26 4.96
N SER A 128 -13.55 -11.98 5.93
CA SER A 128 -14.90 -11.45 5.67
C SER A 128 -14.97 -9.92 5.50
N ILE A 129 -13.84 -9.19 5.68
CA ILE A 129 -13.89 -7.73 5.80
C ILE A 129 -14.15 -7.03 4.47
N GLY A 130 -13.41 -7.38 3.43
CA GLY A 130 -13.56 -6.81 2.09
C GLY A 130 -14.56 -7.59 1.23
N ASN A 131 -15.24 -6.92 0.32
CA ASN A 131 -15.99 -7.56 -0.76
C ASN A 131 -15.06 -7.93 -1.92
N ALA A 132 -14.03 -7.10 -2.17
CA ALA A 132 -13.01 -7.32 -3.18
C ALA A 132 -11.69 -6.63 -2.78
N TYR A 133 -10.59 -7.03 -3.40
CA TYR A 133 -9.25 -6.52 -3.11
C TYR A 133 -8.54 -6.07 -4.39
N ILE A 134 -7.83 -4.94 -4.32
CA ILE A 134 -6.97 -4.41 -5.38
C ILE A 134 -5.56 -4.22 -4.83
N PHE A 135 -4.58 -4.91 -5.41
CA PHE A 135 -3.18 -4.83 -5.03
C PHE A 135 -2.37 -4.16 -6.14
N SER A 136 -2.02 -2.90 -5.93
CA SER A 136 -1.19 -2.10 -6.82
C SER A 136 0.29 -2.28 -6.49
N SER A 137 1.10 -2.62 -7.47
CA SER A 137 2.58 -2.67 -7.37
C SER A 137 3.07 -3.46 -6.16
N THR A 138 2.45 -4.64 -5.95
CA THR A 138 2.80 -5.54 -4.84
C THR A 138 4.12 -6.29 -5.12
N ALA A 139 4.77 -6.80 -4.07
CA ALA A 139 5.99 -7.61 -4.18
C ALA A 139 5.73 -9.09 -3.87
N GLY A 140 6.46 -9.95 -4.57
CA GLY A 140 6.58 -11.37 -4.26
C GLY A 140 7.48 -11.64 -3.05
N HIS A 141 7.86 -12.89 -2.87
CA HIS A 141 8.75 -13.30 -1.78
C HIS A 141 10.15 -12.68 -1.97
N PRO A 142 10.70 -12.00 -0.96
CA PRO A 142 11.97 -11.27 -1.10
C PRO A 142 13.21 -12.19 -1.17
N GLY A 143 13.03 -13.51 -1.19
CA GLY A 143 14.09 -14.50 -1.27
C GLY A 143 15.04 -14.48 -0.07
N LEU A 144 16.24 -15.07 -0.25
CA LEU A 144 17.27 -15.08 0.79
C LEU A 144 17.77 -13.69 1.16
N LYS A 145 17.76 -12.74 0.21
CA LYS A 145 18.16 -11.34 0.47
C LYS A 145 17.20 -10.66 1.45
N GLY A 146 15.89 -10.90 1.34
CA GLY A 146 14.92 -10.36 2.28
C GLY A 146 15.03 -10.95 3.67
N VAL A 147 15.25 -12.27 3.76
CA VAL A 147 15.51 -12.94 5.05
C VAL A 147 16.77 -12.40 5.72
N ALA A 148 17.87 -12.28 4.97
CA ALA A 148 19.10 -11.66 5.47
C ALA A 148 18.88 -10.18 5.85
N GLY A 149 18.14 -9.43 5.05
CA GLY A 149 17.78 -8.03 5.31
C GLY A 149 17.02 -7.85 6.62
N GLU A 150 16.09 -8.76 6.97
CA GLU A 150 15.40 -8.74 8.26
C GLU A 150 16.38 -8.93 9.43
N GLN A 151 17.36 -9.84 9.31
CA GLN A 151 18.38 -10.03 10.36
C GLN A 151 19.31 -8.81 10.49
N VAL A 152 19.68 -8.20 9.36
CA VAL A 152 20.47 -6.95 9.35
C VAL A 152 19.69 -5.81 10.00
N ALA A 153 18.40 -5.67 9.72
CA ALA A 153 17.55 -4.67 10.36
C ALA A 153 17.40 -4.92 11.88
N LYS A 154 17.25 -6.17 12.31
CA LYS A 154 17.23 -6.56 13.74
C LYS A 154 18.56 -6.24 14.43
N ALA A 155 19.70 -6.54 13.81
CA ALA A 155 21.00 -6.19 14.35
C ALA A 155 21.20 -4.68 14.46
N ASN A 156 20.83 -3.92 13.42
CA ASN A 156 20.88 -2.46 13.42
C ASN A 156 20.00 -1.87 14.54
N MET A 157 18.79 -2.38 14.70
CA MET A 157 17.88 -1.99 15.78
C MET A 157 18.46 -2.29 17.18
N LYS A 158 19.10 -3.45 17.36
CA LYS A 158 19.71 -3.84 18.64
C LYS A 158 20.91 -2.95 18.99
N LEU A 159 21.73 -2.58 18.00
CA LEU A 159 22.94 -1.77 18.19
C LEU A 159 22.65 -0.28 18.37
N PHE A 160 21.70 0.27 17.60
CA PHE A 160 21.45 1.72 17.52
C PHE A 160 20.09 2.16 18.07
N GLY A 161 19.26 1.21 18.48
CA GLY A 161 17.94 1.48 19.06
C GLY A 161 16.80 1.44 18.02
N LYS A 162 15.57 1.25 18.56
CA LYS A 162 14.36 1.05 17.75
C LYS A 162 14.00 2.26 16.88
N ARG A 163 14.19 3.48 17.38
CA ARG A 163 13.87 4.73 16.70
C ARG A 163 15.03 5.30 15.87
N ASN A 164 16.17 4.61 15.82
CA ASN A 164 17.32 5.05 15.03
C ASN A 164 16.92 5.19 13.54
N ARG A 165 17.16 6.37 12.96
CA ARG A 165 16.93 6.72 11.56
C ARG A 165 18.10 6.20 10.71
N SER A 166 17.96 5.03 10.12
CA SER A 166 19.05 4.32 9.48
C SER A 166 19.14 4.61 7.98
N LYS A 167 20.03 5.55 7.61
CA LYS A 167 20.40 5.77 6.20
C LYS A 167 20.95 4.48 5.55
N PHE A 168 21.67 3.67 6.33
CA PHE A 168 22.19 2.39 5.86
C PHE A 168 21.06 1.44 5.43
N LEU A 169 20.04 1.25 6.26
CA LEU A 169 18.90 0.40 5.90
C LEU A 169 18.09 0.98 4.73
N THR A 170 17.98 2.32 4.65
CA THR A 170 17.34 3.00 3.51
C THR A 170 18.09 2.70 2.21
N ASN A 171 19.42 2.82 2.21
CA ASN A 171 20.21 2.54 1.03
C ASN A 171 20.19 1.05 0.65
N LEU A 172 20.20 0.15 1.64
CA LEU A 172 20.08 -1.29 1.41
C LEU A 172 18.73 -1.66 0.77
N ALA A 173 17.64 -0.98 1.16
CA ALA A 173 16.30 -1.25 0.64
C ALA A 173 16.05 -0.63 -0.74
N PHE A 174 16.57 0.57 -1.03
CA PHE A 174 16.17 1.38 -2.18
C PHE A 174 17.33 1.86 -3.07
N GLY A 175 18.58 1.67 -2.66
CA GLY A 175 19.74 2.24 -3.35
C GLY A 175 19.91 1.77 -4.80
N ASP A 176 19.34 0.62 -5.12
CA ASP A 176 19.46 -0.02 -6.43
C ASP A 176 18.25 0.24 -7.36
N TYR A 177 17.21 0.93 -6.89
CA TYR A 177 15.93 1.01 -7.62
C TYR A 177 16.03 1.76 -8.96
N ASN A 178 16.96 2.72 -9.07
CA ASN A 178 17.19 3.43 -10.34
C ASN A 178 18.18 2.74 -11.30
N LYS A 179 18.78 1.60 -10.93
CA LYS A 179 19.85 0.99 -11.75
C LYS A 179 19.48 0.64 -13.18
N LYS A 180 18.20 0.38 -13.45
CA LYS A 180 17.72 0.08 -14.81
C LYS A 180 17.26 1.32 -15.60
N TYR A 181 17.34 2.51 -15.02
CA TYR A 181 16.96 3.75 -15.71
C TYR A 181 18.22 4.53 -16.09
N GLU A 182 18.64 4.38 -17.36
CA GLU A 182 19.92 4.91 -17.86
C GLU A 182 20.09 6.43 -17.69
N ASN A 183 18.97 7.19 -17.68
CA ASN A 183 18.98 8.64 -17.56
C ASN A 183 18.12 9.10 -16.37
N ALA A 184 18.24 8.44 -15.21
CA ALA A 184 17.51 8.87 -14.04
C ALA A 184 17.93 10.29 -13.63
N ARG A 185 16.97 11.23 -13.65
CA ARG A 185 17.15 12.64 -13.30
C ARG A 185 17.30 12.82 -11.78
N THR A 186 16.59 11.97 -11.02
CA THR A 186 16.53 12.01 -9.57
C THR A 186 16.68 10.61 -8.97
N ILE A 187 16.88 10.53 -7.65
CA ILE A 187 16.90 9.24 -6.92
C ILE A 187 15.51 8.57 -6.80
N LYS A 188 14.45 9.23 -7.28
CA LYS A 188 13.06 8.79 -7.18
C LYS A 188 12.38 8.54 -8.53
N ASP A 189 13.11 8.59 -9.63
CA ASP A 189 12.55 8.37 -10.96
C ASP A 189 11.93 6.99 -11.15
N TRP A 190 12.31 6.02 -10.33
CA TRP A 190 11.69 4.70 -10.32
C TRP A 190 10.20 4.72 -9.92
N LEU A 191 9.69 5.83 -9.36
CA LEU A 191 8.29 5.99 -8.98
C LEU A 191 7.37 6.15 -10.19
N SER A 192 7.69 7.06 -11.10
CA SER A 192 6.87 7.40 -12.27
C SER A 192 7.71 8.01 -13.38
N LYS A 193 7.23 7.95 -14.63
CA LYS A 193 7.75 8.71 -15.77
C LYS A 193 7.27 10.15 -15.80
N ASP A 194 6.21 10.47 -15.08
CA ASP A 194 5.73 11.84 -14.92
C ASP A 194 6.67 12.60 -13.97
N GLU A 195 7.52 13.44 -14.57
CA GLU A 195 8.54 14.21 -13.83
C GLU A 195 7.93 15.09 -12.75
N LYS A 196 6.74 15.68 -13.03
CA LYS A 196 6.05 16.51 -12.05
C LYS A 196 5.64 15.71 -10.81
N ILE A 197 5.17 14.50 -10.98
CA ILE A 197 4.83 13.58 -9.87
C ILE A 197 6.07 13.27 -9.02
N VAL A 198 7.20 13.03 -9.67
CA VAL A 198 8.48 12.77 -8.98
C VAL A 198 8.95 14.00 -8.21
N ASP A 199 8.87 15.19 -8.83
CA ASP A 199 9.27 16.45 -8.21
C ASP A 199 8.37 16.81 -7.02
N ASP A 200 7.05 16.68 -7.18
CA ASP A 200 6.08 16.88 -6.10
C ASP A 200 6.35 15.93 -4.92
N TYR A 201 6.70 14.66 -5.21
CA TYR A 201 7.07 13.68 -4.17
C TYR A 201 8.35 14.09 -3.42
N ILE A 202 9.37 14.57 -4.13
CA ILE A 202 10.64 15.00 -3.53
C ILE A 202 10.46 16.28 -2.70
N ALA A 203 9.59 17.17 -3.14
CA ALA A 203 9.29 18.42 -2.43
C ALA A 203 8.40 18.22 -1.19
N ASP A 204 7.69 17.10 -1.09
CA ASP A 204 6.79 16.81 0.02
C ASP A 204 7.56 16.39 1.28
N PRO A 205 7.45 17.13 2.40
CA PRO A 205 8.17 16.84 3.62
C PRO A 205 7.78 15.50 4.26
N TYR A 206 6.59 14.96 3.98
CA TYR A 206 6.13 13.65 4.49
C TYR A 206 6.68 12.48 3.68
N CYS A 207 7.20 12.71 2.46
CA CYS A 207 7.60 11.66 1.52
C CYS A 207 9.08 11.26 1.60
N MET A 208 10.00 12.18 1.94
CA MET A 208 11.45 11.95 1.87
C MET A 208 12.10 11.56 3.21
N GLN A 209 11.33 11.10 4.17
CA GLN A 209 11.85 10.80 5.51
C GLN A 209 12.66 9.49 5.57
N ILE A 210 13.67 9.46 6.43
CA ILE A 210 14.42 8.24 6.74
C ILE A 210 13.68 7.49 7.84
N PHE A 211 13.41 6.21 7.61
CA PHE A 211 12.60 5.39 8.48
C PHE A 211 13.42 4.74 9.60
N SER A 212 12.74 4.38 10.68
CA SER A 212 13.37 3.81 11.86
C SER A 212 13.80 2.36 11.63
N SER A 213 14.82 1.91 12.38
CA SER A 213 15.27 0.51 12.33
C SER A 213 14.14 -0.48 12.66
N GLN A 214 13.27 -0.13 13.62
CA GLN A 214 12.09 -0.95 13.96
C GLN A 214 11.13 -1.04 12.78
N PHE A 215 10.90 0.06 12.06
CA PHE A 215 10.03 0.04 10.87
C PHE A 215 10.52 -0.96 9.81
N TYR A 216 11.82 -0.98 9.52
CA TYR A 216 12.38 -1.94 8.55
C TYR A 216 12.22 -3.38 9.03
N CYS A 217 12.37 -3.66 10.34
CA CYS A 217 12.08 -4.98 10.90
C CYS A 217 10.61 -5.36 10.69
N ASP A 218 9.70 -4.44 11.02
CA ASP A 218 8.25 -4.67 10.90
C ASP A 218 7.83 -4.90 9.44
N MET A 219 8.33 -4.07 8.51
CA MET A 219 8.01 -4.17 7.08
C MET A 219 8.54 -5.47 6.46
N LEU A 220 9.81 -5.83 6.73
CA LEU A 220 10.41 -7.06 6.19
C LEU A 220 9.74 -8.30 6.76
N HIS A 221 9.42 -8.30 8.06
CA HIS A 221 8.63 -9.35 8.69
C HIS A 221 7.27 -9.50 7.99
N GLY A 222 6.56 -8.39 7.78
CA GLY A 222 5.29 -8.38 7.08
C GLY A 222 5.37 -8.89 5.65
N LEU A 223 6.40 -8.49 4.90
CA LEU A 223 6.61 -8.96 3.53
C LEU A 223 6.85 -10.47 3.46
N LEU A 224 7.60 -11.04 4.42
CA LEU A 224 7.80 -12.48 4.54
C LEU A 224 6.47 -13.19 4.91
N GLU A 225 5.73 -12.64 5.87
CA GLU A 225 4.45 -13.19 6.33
C GLU A 225 3.43 -13.29 5.19
N VAL A 226 3.22 -12.20 4.42
CA VAL A 226 2.19 -12.16 3.37
C VAL A 226 2.52 -13.00 2.13
N ASN A 227 3.78 -13.41 1.98
CA ASN A 227 4.21 -14.33 0.92
C ASN A 227 4.23 -15.80 1.35
N ASN A 228 3.89 -16.09 2.63
CA ASN A 228 3.77 -17.47 3.12
C ASN A 228 2.45 -18.09 2.65
N ILE A 229 2.54 -19.20 1.93
CA ILE A 229 1.38 -19.90 1.37
C ILE A 229 0.35 -20.32 2.43
N HIS A 230 0.79 -20.63 3.66
CA HIS A 230 -0.12 -20.98 4.75
C HIS A 230 -1.00 -19.80 5.19
N HIS A 231 -0.51 -18.55 5.06
CA HIS A 231 -1.32 -17.37 5.31
C HIS A 231 -2.26 -17.09 4.13
N ILE A 232 -1.77 -17.18 2.90
CA ILE A 232 -2.59 -16.97 1.69
C ILE A 232 -3.78 -17.94 1.64
N ARG A 233 -3.62 -19.20 2.09
CA ARG A 233 -4.70 -20.19 2.19
C ARG A 233 -5.86 -19.79 3.09
N LYS A 234 -5.66 -18.85 4.02
CA LYS A 234 -6.70 -18.35 4.93
C LYS A 234 -7.58 -17.28 4.31
N MET A 235 -7.20 -16.72 3.15
CA MET A 235 -8.02 -15.76 2.43
C MET A 235 -9.34 -16.39 1.97
N ASP A 236 -10.41 -15.60 1.93
CA ASP A 236 -11.69 -16.04 1.37
C ASP A 236 -11.56 -16.19 -0.15
N LYS A 237 -11.74 -17.41 -0.63
CA LYS A 237 -11.57 -17.78 -2.04
C LYS A 237 -12.63 -17.22 -2.97
N ASN A 238 -13.77 -16.79 -2.41
CA ASN A 238 -14.89 -16.21 -3.17
C ASN A 238 -14.70 -14.71 -3.42
N LYS A 239 -13.65 -14.09 -2.88
CA LYS A 239 -13.39 -12.66 -3.09
C LYS A 239 -12.70 -12.40 -4.41
N ALA A 240 -13.17 -11.38 -5.12
CA ALA A 240 -12.51 -10.90 -6.31
C ALA A 240 -11.18 -10.20 -5.96
N VAL A 241 -10.15 -10.45 -6.74
CA VAL A 241 -8.82 -9.87 -6.57
C VAL A 241 -8.32 -9.31 -7.89
N LEU A 242 -7.87 -8.06 -7.87
CA LEU A 242 -7.15 -7.44 -8.98
C LEU A 242 -5.72 -7.14 -8.56
N LEU A 243 -4.75 -7.58 -9.36
CA LEU A 243 -3.36 -7.14 -9.25
C LEU A 243 -2.98 -6.33 -10.47
N PHE A 244 -2.27 -5.23 -10.27
CA PHE A 244 -1.64 -4.52 -11.39
C PHE A 244 -0.31 -3.90 -10.96
N ALA A 245 0.63 -3.80 -11.92
CA ALA A 245 1.95 -3.22 -11.72
C ALA A 245 2.57 -2.82 -13.06
N GLY A 246 3.65 -2.05 -13.02
CA GLY A 246 4.50 -1.81 -14.18
C GLY A 246 5.58 -2.88 -14.35
N ASP A 247 5.99 -3.17 -15.59
CA ASP A 247 7.11 -4.08 -15.86
C ASP A 247 8.49 -3.42 -15.67
N MET A 248 8.50 -2.12 -15.37
CA MET A 248 9.69 -1.37 -14.97
C MET A 248 9.75 -1.09 -13.45
N ASP A 249 8.82 -1.64 -12.65
CA ASP A 249 8.78 -1.45 -11.20
C ASP A 249 9.82 -2.33 -10.48
N PRO A 250 10.86 -1.75 -9.84
CA PRO A 250 11.88 -2.52 -9.12
C PRO A 250 11.34 -3.19 -7.84
N VAL A 251 10.28 -2.64 -7.21
CA VAL A 251 9.67 -3.20 -6.00
C VAL A 251 9.04 -4.55 -6.30
N GLY A 252 8.36 -4.65 -7.43
CA GLY A 252 7.75 -5.88 -7.93
C GLY A 252 8.70 -6.78 -8.72
N ASN A 253 10.04 -6.56 -8.64
CA ASN A 253 11.02 -7.24 -9.46
C ASN A 253 10.61 -7.27 -10.94
N TYR A 254 10.25 -6.09 -11.46
CA TYR A 254 9.92 -5.89 -12.88
C TYR A 254 8.75 -6.76 -13.38
N GLY A 255 7.72 -6.91 -12.56
CA GLY A 255 6.50 -7.68 -12.84
C GLY A 255 6.54 -9.15 -12.38
N GLU A 256 7.69 -9.70 -12.02
CA GLU A 256 7.79 -11.08 -11.52
C GLU A 256 7.10 -11.25 -10.16
N GLY A 257 7.25 -10.28 -9.25
CA GLY A 257 6.67 -10.31 -7.91
C GLY A 257 5.13 -10.37 -7.92
N PRO A 258 4.43 -9.44 -8.59
CA PRO A 258 2.98 -9.52 -8.76
C PRO A 258 2.51 -10.82 -9.44
N THR A 259 3.28 -11.34 -10.40
CA THR A 259 3.00 -12.62 -11.07
C THR A 259 3.14 -13.80 -10.10
N GLU A 260 4.17 -13.81 -9.25
CA GLU A 260 4.32 -14.81 -8.19
C GLU A 260 3.13 -14.79 -7.22
N VAL A 261 2.72 -13.60 -6.77
CA VAL A 261 1.57 -13.44 -5.88
C VAL A 261 0.28 -13.94 -6.52
N TYR A 262 0.03 -13.57 -7.79
CA TYR A 262 -1.10 -14.07 -8.57
C TYR A 262 -1.10 -15.60 -8.63
N ASN A 263 0.02 -16.22 -8.97
CA ASN A 263 0.13 -17.67 -9.10
C ASN A 263 -0.13 -18.38 -7.75
N LYS A 264 0.40 -17.86 -6.64
CA LYS A 264 0.15 -18.40 -5.29
C LYS A 264 -1.32 -18.28 -4.90
N MET A 265 -1.99 -17.18 -5.24
CA MET A 265 -3.42 -17.00 -4.99
C MET A 265 -4.26 -17.96 -5.83
N LYS A 266 -3.90 -18.19 -7.10
CA LYS A 266 -4.53 -19.23 -7.95
C LYS A 266 -4.31 -20.63 -7.36
N GLU A 267 -3.10 -20.96 -6.91
CA GLU A 267 -2.76 -22.26 -6.32
C GLU A 267 -3.63 -22.59 -5.10
N VAL A 268 -3.96 -21.60 -4.28
CA VAL A 268 -4.82 -21.83 -3.10
C VAL A 268 -6.31 -21.81 -3.41
N GLY A 269 -6.70 -21.61 -4.68
CA GLY A 269 -8.08 -21.72 -5.17
C GLY A 269 -8.85 -20.39 -5.21
N ILE A 270 -8.20 -19.24 -5.27
CA ILE A 270 -8.84 -17.96 -5.58
C ILE A 270 -9.03 -17.91 -7.10
N GLU A 271 -10.27 -18.10 -7.57
CA GLU A 271 -10.57 -18.20 -9.01
C GLU A 271 -10.84 -16.84 -9.65
N ASN A 272 -11.60 -15.96 -8.97
CA ASN A 272 -11.89 -14.61 -9.45
C ASN A 272 -10.71 -13.67 -9.18
N ILE A 273 -9.65 -13.82 -9.98
CA ILE A 273 -8.42 -13.06 -9.85
C ILE A 273 -7.90 -12.63 -11.23
N GLU A 274 -7.58 -11.34 -11.35
CA GLU A 274 -7.03 -10.75 -12.58
C GLU A 274 -5.63 -10.17 -12.29
N LEU A 275 -4.72 -10.27 -13.26
CA LEU A 275 -3.39 -9.64 -13.22
C LEU A 275 -3.18 -8.81 -14.48
N LYS A 276 -2.81 -7.55 -14.32
CA LYS A 276 -2.42 -6.65 -15.42
C LYS A 276 -1.01 -6.10 -15.20
N ILE A 277 -0.08 -6.45 -16.08
CA ILE A 277 1.25 -5.83 -16.12
C ILE A 277 1.28 -4.80 -17.25
N TYR A 278 1.61 -3.55 -16.89
CA TYR A 278 1.69 -2.44 -17.82
C TYR A 278 3.10 -2.30 -18.38
N LYS A 279 3.20 -2.35 -19.71
CA LYS A 279 4.48 -2.20 -20.41
C LYS A 279 5.07 -0.80 -20.17
N ASN A 280 6.35 -0.75 -19.84
CA ASN A 280 7.09 0.46 -19.50
C ASN A 280 6.51 1.24 -18.31
N GLY A 281 5.58 0.67 -17.53
CA GLY A 281 5.07 1.29 -16.31
C GLY A 281 6.08 1.18 -15.18
N ARG A 282 6.22 2.25 -14.39
CA ARG A 282 7.03 2.29 -13.18
C ARG A 282 6.18 1.93 -11.95
N HIS A 283 6.62 2.31 -10.76
CA HIS A 283 6.01 1.87 -9.50
C HIS A 283 4.61 2.44 -9.25
N GLU A 284 4.42 3.75 -9.45
CA GLU A 284 3.16 4.42 -9.14
C GLU A 284 2.22 4.47 -10.34
N MET A 285 1.63 3.34 -10.72
CA MET A 285 0.74 3.25 -11.89
C MET A 285 -0.47 4.19 -11.82
N LEU A 286 -0.92 4.56 -10.62
CA LEU A 286 -1.98 5.57 -10.42
C LEU A 286 -1.51 7.01 -10.67
N ASN A 287 -0.22 7.22 -10.78
CA ASN A 287 0.44 8.51 -11.02
C ASN A 287 1.32 8.48 -12.30
N GLU A 288 1.22 7.42 -13.11
CA GLU A 288 1.95 7.30 -14.37
C GLU A 288 1.36 8.19 -15.47
N VAL A 289 2.14 8.41 -16.52
CA VAL A 289 1.69 9.20 -17.71
C VAL A 289 0.44 8.61 -18.37
N ASN A 290 0.20 7.31 -18.24
CA ASN A 290 -0.99 6.62 -18.73
C ASN A 290 -2.02 6.30 -17.61
N LYS A 291 -2.04 7.07 -16.52
CA LYS A 291 -2.95 6.84 -15.38
C LYS A 291 -4.42 6.74 -15.76
N ASP A 292 -4.88 7.45 -16.80
CA ASP A 292 -6.27 7.40 -17.24
C ASP A 292 -6.67 5.99 -17.75
N GLU A 293 -5.76 5.28 -18.43
CA GLU A 293 -5.95 3.87 -18.80
C GLU A 293 -6.10 3.00 -17.54
N VAL A 294 -5.25 3.22 -16.55
CA VAL A 294 -5.28 2.49 -15.28
C VAL A 294 -6.57 2.76 -14.50
N TYR A 295 -6.98 4.03 -14.41
CA TYR A 295 -8.23 4.44 -13.77
C TYR A 295 -9.45 3.79 -14.42
N ASN A 296 -9.52 3.81 -15.75
CA ASN A 296 -10.61 3.20 -16.51
C ASN A 296 -10.63 1.67 -16.36
N MET A 297 -9.50 1.02 -16.30
CA MET A 297 -9.41 -0.41 -16.02
C MET A 297 -9.95 -0.72 -14.62
N ILE A 298 -9.54 0.04 -13.60
CA ILE A 298 -9.97 -0.17 -12.22
C ILE A 298 -11.48 0.03 -12.07
N ILE A 299 -12.04 1.14 -12.59
CA ILE A 299 -13.49 1.38 -12.47
C ILE A 299 -14.31 0.35 -13.24
N SER A 300 -13.82 -0.10 -14.40
CA SER A 300 -14.46 -1.18 -15.16
C SER A 300 -14.46 -2.49 -14.38
N TRP A 301 -13.36 -2.80 -13.68
CA TRP A 301 -13.27 -3.97 -12.82
C TRP A 301 -14.18 -3.83 -11.59
N ILE A 302 -14.17 -2.68 -10.90
CA ILE A 302 -15.06 -2.40 -9.75
C ILE A 302 -16.52 -2.63 -10.14
N ASN A 303 -16.96 -2.12 -11.29
CA ASN A 303 -18.34 -2.24 -11.77
C ASN A 303 -18.81 -3.69 -12.00
N LYS A 304 -17.90 -4.64 -12.13
CA LYS A 304 -18.23 -6.07 -12.17
C LYS A 304 -18.42 -6.69 -10.79
N GLN A 305 -18.03 -5.98 -9.72
CA GLN A 305 -18.05 -6.51 -8.35
C GLN A 305 -19.18 -5.89 -7.48
N VAL A 306 -19.95 -4.94 -8.03
CA VAL A 306 -20.99 -4.18 -7.33
C VAL A 306 -22.35 -4.25 -7.98
#